data_3a28f5b9cf7add489914a39103a63118
#
_entry.id   3a28f5b9cf7add489914a39103a63118
#
_cell.length_a   1.000
_cell.length_b   1.000
_cell.length_c   1.000
_cell.angle_alpha   90.00
_cell.angle_beta   90.00
_cell.angle_gamma   90.00
#
_symmetry.space_group_name_H-M   'P 1'
#
loop_
_entity.id
_entity.type
_entity.pdbx_description
1 polymer ?
#
loop_
_entity_poly.entity_id
_entity_poly.type
_entity_poly.pdbx_seq_one_letter_code
_entity_poly.pdbx_strand_id
1 'polypeptide(L)'
;NVYLYAANNPSEATLAKRRTNAVTITHLTPPLQASGLYRGLADLKDSLTKWRSMNPADEGVETLERLIRAQAETVHLECDDLGTLWLKLLETEEALIPDGLHIVGRELSEESVQNTLDQMSFDTSASRETARGHLSKSVELDALMRAMNGEFIKPVAGGDVIRAPDILPTGRNIHAFDPFRMPTAYAMEDGALQAAELLRTHEVLPKTVALVLWGSDNIKSNGGPIAQALALMGATPRFDTHGRLCGADLVPLETLGRARIDVVMTLSGIFRDLLPLQTKLLADAALKCAQADEPLDMNPIRAHALKFMQSNGCDMQTAALRVFSNAEGAYGSNVNQLVDSSAFEDDGDLADAYQSRKSFAYGVDGEASKQADLLQDTLSNVELAYQNLESVELGVTSVDHYFDTLGGIAAAVKRAKNGVETPVYIGDQTRGGAKVRSLQEQVSLETRARSLNPKFYEPLLKHGHEGVRQIEAHITNTVGWSATTGKVDPWIYQELSETFVLDDVMRKRLADLNPQASMRMANRLLEASDRAYWTPDSDTLEALQNAADAIEDRLEGIAAE
;
A
#
# COMPACT_ATOMS: atom_id res chain seq x y z
N ASN A 1 -19.11 24.59 5.03
CA ASN A 1 -17.75 24.04 5.20
C ASN A 1 -17.12 23.83 3.83
N VAL A 2 -15.84 24.16 3.69
CA VAL A 2 -15.02 23.94 2.49
C VAL A 2 -13.75 23.22 2.94
N TYR A 3 -13.39 22.13 2.25
CA TYR A 3 -12.17 21.35 2.49
C TYR A 3 -11.38 21.20 1.20
N LEU A 4 -10.08 21.05 1.34
CA LEU A 4 -9.16 20.66 0.27
C LEU A 4 -8.80 19.19 0.43
N TYR A 5 -8.88 18.43 -0.66
CA TYR A 5 -8.47 17.03 -0.70
C TYR A 5 -7.67 16.72 -1.96
N ALA A 6 -6.67 15.89 -1.85
CA ALA A 6 -6.00 15.35 -3.02
C ALA A 6 -6.99 14.62 -3.92
N ALA A 7 -6.89 14.83 -5.23
CA ALA A 7 -7.81 14.22 -6.20
C ALA A 7 -7.79 12.68 -6.14
N ASN A 8 -6.67 12.07 -5.75
CA ASN A 8 -6.50 10.63 -5.59
C ASN A 8 -7.09 10.04 -4.28
N ASN A 9 -7.66 10.88 -3.39
CA ASN A 9 -8.29 10.43 -2.15
C ASN A 9 -9.82 10.68 -2.14
N PRO A 10 -10.58 10.05 -3.06
CA PRO A 10 -12.02 10.27 -3.17
C PRO A 10 -12.80 9.73 -1.96
N SER A 11 -12.27 8.77 -1.22
CA SER A 11 -12.97 8.16 -0.09
C SER A 11 -13.08 9.11 1.10
N GLU A 12 -11.97 9.67 1.55
CA GLU A 12 -11.97 10.64 2.66
C GLU A 12 -12.73 11.91 2.29
N ALA A 13 -12.54 12.42 1.07
CA ALA A 13 -13.28 13.58 0.58
C ALA A 13 -14.79 13.35 0.58
N THR A 14 -15.26 12.15 0.17
CA THR A 14 -16.67 11.78 0.21
C THR A 14 -17.19 11.63 1.64
N LEU A 15 -16.39 11.04 2.54
CA LEU A 15 -16.75 10.91 3.94
C LEU A 15 -16.87 12.28 4.62
N ALA A 16 -15.91 13.17 4.40
CA ALA A 16 -15.96 14.55 4.88
C ALA A 16 -17.23 15.27 4.39
N LYS A 17 -17.54 15.13 3.10
CA LYS A 17 -18.75 15.70 2.51
C LYS A 17 -20.02 15.18 3.18
N ARG A 18 -20.15 13.87 3.39
CA ARG A 18 -21.33 13.26 4.02
C ARG A 18 -21.50 13.70 5.48
N ARG A 19 -20.41 13.81 6.23
CA ARG A 19 -20.45 14.16 7.66
C ARG A 19 -20.68 15.64 7.93
N THR A 20 -20.19 16.52 7.05
CA THR A 20 -20.15 17.96 7.31
C THR A 20 -20.92 18.80 6.31
N ASN A 21 -21.56 18.15 5.31
CA ASN A 21 -22.22 18.82 4.18
C ASN A 21 -21.28 19.84 3.48
N ALA A 22 -20.04 19.44 3.27
CA ALA A 22 -18.98 20.30 2.76
C ALA A 22 -18.92 20.31 1.23
N VAL A 23 -18.37 21.40 0.68
CA VAL A 23 -17.77 21.43 -0.64
C VAL A 23 -16.32 20.94 -0.49
N THR A 24 -15.93 19.91 -1.23
CA THR A 24 -14.60 19.31 -1.15
C THR A 24 -13.84 19.58 -2.44
N ILE A 25 -12.93 20.57 -2.39
CA ILE A 25 -12.17 21.02 -3.56
C ILE A 25 -10.98 20.09 -3.77
N THR A 26 -10.81 19.59 -4.99
CA THR A 26 -9.66 18.78 -5.36
C THR A 26 -8.41 19.61 -5.57
N HIS A 27 -7.27 19.08 -5.19
CA HIS A 27 -5.96 19.57 -5.58
C HIS A 27 -5.14 18.44 -6.23
N LEU A 28 -4.09 18.81 -6.98
CA LEU A 28 -3.16 17.84 -7.56
C LEU A 28 -2.41 17.09 -6.46
N THR A 29 -2.00 15.88 -6.81
CA THR A 29 -0.92 15.17 -6.13
C THR A 29 0.43 15.70 -6.63
N PRO A 30 1.55 15.38 -5.95
CA PRO A 30 2.87 15.72 -6.48
C PRO A 30 3.04 15.22 -7.92
N PRO A 31 3.76 15.97 -8.79
CA PRO A 31 4.10 15.49 -10.13
C PRO A 31 4.79 14.13 -10.05
N LEU A 32 4.55 13.27 -11.04
CA LEU A 32 5.13 11.93 -11.08
C LEU A 32 6.19 11.84 -12.17
N GLN A 33 7.23 11.07 -11.89
CA GLN A 33 8.34 10.80 -12.79
C GLN A 33 8.85 9.36 -12.59
N ALA A 34 9.56 8.83 -13.59
CA ALA A 34 10.28 7.57 -13.42
C ALA A 34 11.45 7.78 -12.47
N SER A 35 11.70 6.78 -11.61
CA SER A 35 12.77 6.84 -10.61
C SER A 35 14.15 7.00 -11.25
N GLY A 36 14.37 6.37 -12.41
CA GLY A 36 15.71 6.28 -12.99
C GLY A 36 16.64 5.43 -12.13
N LEU A 37 17.90 5.40 -12.51
CA LEU A 37 18.97 4.71 -11.77
C LEU A 37 20.04 5.72 -11.33
N TYR A 38 20.72 5.40 -10.24
CA TYR A 38 21.74 6.26 -9.64
C TYR A 38 22.88 5.43 -9.04
N ARG A 39 24.06 6.05 -8.88
CA ARG A 39 25.24 5.40 -8.29
C ARG A 39 25.48 3.99 -8.89
N GLY A 40 25.77 2.98 -8.06
CA GLY A 40 26.06 1.61 -8.48
C GLY A 40 24.94 0.93 -9.27
N LEU A 41 23.69 1.37 -9.16
CA LEU A 41 22.59 0.84 -10.00
C LEU A 41 22.76 1.24 -11.48
N ALA A 42 23.25 2.47 -11.75
CA ALA A 42 23.56 2.92 -13.11
C ALA A 42 24.75 2.14 -13.70
N ASP A 43 25.83 1.98 -12.90
CA ASP A 43 27.00 1.20 -13.31
C ASP A 43 26.65 -0.26 -13.62
N LEU A 44 25.78 -0.87 -12.81
CA LEU A 44 25.27 -2.23 -13.04
C LEU A 44 24.49 -2.34 -14.35
N LYS A 45 23.65 -1.33 -14.68
CA LYS A 45 22.91 -1.28 -15.94
C LYS A 45 23.84 -1.22 -17.14
N ASP A 46 24.87 -0.39 -17.07
CA ASP A 46 25.84 -0.26 -18.14
C ASP A 46 26.57 -1.60 -18.39
N SER A 47 26.98 -2.28 -17.33
CA SER A 47 27.60 -3.60 -17.39
C SER A 47 26.65 -4.66 -17.98
N LEU A 48 25.40 -4.70 -17.54
CA LEU A 48 24.37 -5.61 -18.08
C LEU A 48 24.04 -5.30 -19.54
N THR A 49 23.98 -4.04 -19.91
CA THR A 49 23.75 -3.62 -21.32
C THR A 49 24.87 -4.12 -22.21
N LYS A 50 26.14 -3.98 -21.75
CA LYS A 50 27.30 -4.49 -22.45
C LYS A 50 27.24 -6.02 -22.58
N TRP A 51 26.95 -6.74 -21.51
CA TRP A 51 26.81 -8.20 -21.50
C TRP A 51 25.76 -8.68 -22.51
N ARG A 52 24.60 -8.04 -22.58
CA ARG A 52 23.52 -8.37 -23.52
C ARG A 52 23.90 -8.13 -24.98
N SER A 53 24.89 -7.29 -25.27
CA SER A 53 25.38 -7.01 -26.62
C SER A 53 26.49 -7.95 -27.09
N MET A 54 27.09 -8.76 -26.18
CA MET A 54 28.17 -9.69 -26.48
C MET A 54 27.62 -11.05 -26.93
N ASN A 55 28.40 -11.77 -27.76
CA ASN A 55 28.13 -13.18 -28.01
C ASN A 55 28.62 -14.03 -26.83
N PRO A 56 27.91 -15.12 -26.47
CA PRO A 56 28.34 -16.01 -25.37
C PRO A 56 29.74 -16.62 -25.54
N ALA A 57 30.27 -16.66 -26.77
CA ALA A 57 31.60 -17.17 -27.08
C ALA A 57 32.70 -16.10 -27.08
N ASP A 58 32.37 -14.83 -26.82
CA ASP A 58 33.34 -13.75 -26.83
C ASP A 58 34.31 -13.85 -25.65
N GLU A 59 35.59 -13.52 -25.89
CA GLU A 59 36.57 -13.38 -24.82
C GLU A 59 36.14 -12.27 -23.86
N GLY A 60 36.14 -12.57 -22.54
CA GLY A 60 35.79 -11.61 -21.51
C GLY A 60 34.35 -11.66 -21.00
N VAL A 61 33.46 -12.45 -21.60
CA VAL A 61 32.07 -12.64 -21.08
C VAL A 61 32.10 -13.07 -19.62
N GLU A 62 32.87 -14.12 -19.27
CA GLU A 62 32.99 -14.60 -17.89
C GLU A 62 33.53 -13.53 -16.90
N THR A 63 34.43 -12.67 -17.39
CA THR A 63 34.97 -11.56 -16.57
C THR A 63 33.91 -10.50 -16.32
N LEU A 64 33.11 -10.20 -17.36
CA LEU A 64 32.01 -9.24 -17.24
C LEU A 64 30.89 -9.79 -16.33
N GLU A 65 30.56 -11.08 -16.44
CA GLU A 65 29.58 -11.73 -15.55
C GLU A 65 30.00 -11.69 -14.08
N ARG A 66 31.29 -11.91 -13.78
CA ARG A 66 31.83 -11.76 -12.42
C ARG A 66 31.72 -10.32 -11.91
N LEU A 67 32.02 -9.34 -12.78
CA LEU A 67 31.87 -7.93 -12.44
C LEU A 67 30.39 -7.60 -12.15
N ILE A 68 29.46 -8.02 -13.00
CA ILE A 68 28.02 -7.80 -12.82
C ILE A 68 27.55 -8.40 -11.50
N ARG A 69 27.97 -9.61 -11.14
CA ARG A 69 27.61 -10.23 -9.86
C ARG A 69 28.16 -9.46 -8.67
N ALA A 70 29.40 -8.99 -8.73
CA ALA A 70 29.99 -8.14 -7.68
C ALA A 70 29.26 -6.79 -7.56
N GLN A 71 28.91 -6.16 -8.69
CA GLN A 71 28.11 -4.93 -8.69
C GLN A 71 26.71 -5.15 -8.13
N ALA A 72 26.05 -6.26 -8.49
CA ALA A 72 24.74 -6.62 -7.96
C ALA A 72 24.76 -6.80 -6.44
N GLU A 73 25.79 -7.46 -5.91
CA GLU A 73 26.00 -7.62 -4.47
C GLU A 73 26.15 -6.26 -3.76
N THR A 74 26.92 -5.33 -4.36
CA THR A 74 27.16 -3.98 -3.79
C THR A 74 25.87 -3.15 -3.70
N VAL A 75 24.88 -3.40 -4.57
CA VAL A 75 23.59 -2.71 -4.56
C VAL A 75 22.47 -3.59 -3.98
N HIS A 76 22.85 -4.68 -3.31
CA HIS A 76 21.94 -5.62 -2.64
C HIS A 76 20.85 -6.21 -3.56
N LEU A 77 21.19 -6.48 -4.82
CA LEU A 77 20.32 -7.17 -5.76
C LEU A 77 20.74 -8.64 -5.90
N GLU A 78 19.84 -9.55 -5.57
CA GLU A 78 20.07 -10.98 -5.80
C GLU A 78 20.25 -11.26 -7.29
N CYS A 79 21.28 -12.04 -7.61
CA CYS A 79 21.66 -12.39 -8.96
C CYS A 79 21.72 -13.91 -9.16
N ASP A 80 20.57 -14.56 -9.26
CA ASP A 80 20.47 -15.96 -9.63
C ASP A 80 20.83 -16.14 -11.11
N ASP A 81 20.20 -15.35 -11.96
CA ASP A 81 20.52 -15.22 -13.37
C ASP A 81 20.52 -13.74 -13.83
N LEU A 82 21.30 -13.47 -14.88
CA LEU A 82 21.48 -12.10 -15.38
C LEU A 82 20.24 -11.56 -16.09
N GLY A 83 19.37 -12.42 -16.61
CA GLY A 83 18.12 -12.03 -17.25
C GLY A 83 17.12 -11.50 -16.22
N THR A 84 16.95 -12.22 -15.12
CA THR A 84 16.12 -11.81 -13.99
C THR A 84 16.66 -10.55 -13.33
N LEU A 85 17.99 -10.45 -13.14
CA LEU A 85 18.64 -9.24 -12.61
C LEU A 85 18.35 -8.01 -13.48
N TRP A 86 18.42 -8.16 -14.82
CA TRP A 86 18.06 -7.10 -15.76
C TRP A 86 16.61 -6.64 -15.58
N LEU A 87 15.66 -7.57 -15.42
CA LEU A 87 14.25 -7.21 -15.22
C LEU A 87 14.02 -6.50 -13.89
N LYS A 88 14.65 -6.95 -12.80
CA LYS A 88 14.61 -6.27 -11.49
C LYS A 88 15.15 -4.83 -11.58
N LEU A 89 16.22 -4.64 -12.34
CA LEU A 89 16.83 -3.32 -12.52
C LEU A 89 15.95 -2.38 -13.35
N LEU A 90 15.37 -2.87 -14.45
CA LEU A 90 14.40 -2.10 -15.23
C LEU A 90 13.17 -1.72 -14.42
N GLU A 91 12.69 -2.62 -13.59
CA GLU A 91 11.56 -2.36 -12.70
C GLU A 91 11.87 -1.22 -11.71
N THR A 92 13.09 -1.20 -11.15
CA THR A 92 13.54 -0.11 -10.29
C THR A 92 13.63 1.21 -11.09
N GLU A 93 14.19 1.18 -12.31
CA GLU A 93 14.33 2.36 -13.18
C GLU A 93 13.00 3.00 -13.55
N GLU A 94 12.00 2.15 -13.84
CA GLU A 94 10.68 2.56 -14.31
C GLU A 94 9.68 2.81 -13.17
N ALA A 95 10.04 2.51 -11.92
CA ALA A 95 9.16 2.75 -10.77
C ALA A 95 8.75 4.23 -10.72
N LEU A 96 7.46 4.49 -10.48
CA LEU A 96 6.96 5.86 -10.37
C LEU A 96 7.25 6.44 -9.00
N ILE A 97 7.78 7.65 -9.00
CA ILE A 97 8.08 8.40 -7.78
C ILE A 97 7.52 9.83 -7.86
N PRO A 98 7.07 10.39 -6.73
CA PRO A 98 6.73 11.81 -6.62
C PRO A 98 7.95 12.71 -6.78
N ASP A 99 7.77 13.85 -7.46
CA ASP A 99 8.74 14.95 -7.54
C ASP A 99 8.40 16.01 -6.48
N GLY A 100 8.89 15.81 -5.27
CA GLY A 100 8.63 16.67 -4.12
C GLY A 100 7.18 16.60 -3.63
N LEU A 101 6.61 17.77 -3.24
CA LEU A 101 5.25 17.91 -2.75
C LEU A 101 4.47 18.89 -3.63
N HIS A 102 3.16 18.69 -3.75
CA HIS A 102 2.29 19.68 -4.38
C HIS A 102 2.05 20.88 -3.47
N ILE A 103 2.15 22.08 -4.04
CA ILE A 103 1.78 23.33 -3.36
C ILE A 103 0.52 23.87 -4.00
N VAL A 104 -0.57 23.90 -3.24
CA VAL A 104 -1.88 24.36 -3.71
C VAL A 104 -1.78 25.76 -4.30
N GLY A 105 -2.24 25.92 -5.54
CA GLY A 105 -2.20 27.20 -6.26
C GLY A 105 -0.89 27.51 -6.98
N ARG A 106 0.16 26.69 -6.83
CA ARG A 106 1.39 26.81 -7.59
C ARG A 106 1.24 26.11 -8.94
N GLU A 107 1.65 26.79 -10.01
CA GLU A 107 1.78 26.16 -11.32
C GLU A 107 2.96 25.19 -11.35
N LEU A 108 2.82 24.07 -12.07
CA LEU A 108 3.90 23.12 -12.27
C LEU A 108 4.94 23.70 -13.25
N SER A 109 6.20 23.32 -13.09
CA SER A 109 7.23 23.62 -14.09
C SER A 109 6.94 22.88 -15.41
N GLU A 110 7.43 23.38 -16.53
CA GLU A 110 7.27 22.70 -17.83
C GLU A 110 7.87 21.28 -17.79
N GLU A 111 8.97 21.09 -17.08
CA GLU A 111 9.59 19.77 -16.86
C GLU A 111 8.66 18.84 -16.09
N SER A 112 8.07 19.29 -14.98
CA SER A 112 7.13 18.49 -14.19
C SER A 112 5.86 18.15 -14.96
N VAL A 113 5.34 19.10 -15.76
CA VAL A 113 4.22 18.85 -16.69
C VAL A 113 4.57 17.76 -17.69
N GLN A 114 5.75 17.88 -18.35
CA GLN A 114 6.19 16.91 -19.35
C GLN A 114 6.39 15.52 -18.72
N ASN A 115 7.10 15.44 -17.60
CA ASN A 115 7.32 14.18 -16.88
C ASN A 115 6.00 13.49 -16.50
N THR A 116 5.02 14.26 -16.00
CA THR A 116 3.70 13.72 -15.67
C THR A 116 2.96 13.20 -16.91
N LEU A 117 2.96 13.98 -18.02
CA LEU A 117 2.32 13.58 -19.27
C LEU A 117 2.95 12.32 -19.88
N ASP A 118 4.25 12.10 -19.69
CA ASP A 118 4.96 10.93 -20.22
C ASP A 118 4.60 9.63 -19.46
N GLN A 119 4.03 9.76 -18.26
CA GLN A 119 3.52 8.62 -17.47
C GLN A 119 2.03 8.33 -17.75
N MET A 120 1.33 9.22 -18.47
CA MET A 120 -0.11 9.08 -18.77
C MET A 120 -0.30 8.39 -20.12
N SER A 121 -1.39 7.65 -20.25
CA SER A 121 -1.84 7.08 -21.53
C SER A 121 -2.93 7.96 -22.15
N PHE A 122 -2.85 8.20 -23.45
CA PHE A 122 -3.80 9.02 -24.18
C PHE A 122 -4.25 8.34 -25.47
N ASP A 123 -5.54 8.37 -25.75
CA ASP A 123 -6.10 7.84 -27.01
C ASP A 123 -5.78 8.73 -28.22
N THR A 124 -5.57 10.03 -28.00
CA THR A 124 -5.30 11.01 -29.05
C THR A 124 -4.29 12.06 -28.61
N SER A 125 -3.63 12.68 -29.60
CA SER A 125 -2.77 13.86 -29.36
C SER A 125 -3.55 15.06 -28.82
N ALA A 126 -4.82 15.20 -29.17
CA ALA A 126 -5.68 16.27 -28.68
C ALA A 126 -6.00 16.11 -27.18
N SER A 127 -6.23 14.88 -26.69
CA SER A 127 -6.43 14.63 -25.26
C SER A 127 -5.16 14.90 -24.45
N ARG A 128 -3.97 14.56 -24.97
CA ARG A 128 -2.68 14.91 -24.37
C ARG A 128 -2.49 16.42 -24.25
N GLU A 129 -2.82 17.18 -25.31
CA GLU A 129 -2.68 18.64 -25.28
C GLU A 129 -3.67 19.30 -24.32
N THR A 130 -4.88 18.77 -24.21
CA THR A 130 -5.86 19.21 -23.22
C THR A 130 -5.35 18.99 -21.78
N ALA A 131 -4.79 17.81 -21.49
CA ALA A 131 -4.20 17.50 -20.18
C ALA A 131 -2.99 18.42 -19.89
N ARG A 132 -2.13 18.70 -20.90
CA ARG A 132 -1.05 19.68 -20.78
C ARG A 132 -1.58 21.04 -20.34
N GLY A 133 -2.61 21.56 -21.01
CA GLY A 133 -3.20 22.85 -20.69
C GLY A 133 -3.80 22.90 -19.27
N HIS A 134 -4.30 21.79 -18.78
CA HIS A 134 -4.83 21.68 -17.41
C HIS A 134 -3.73 21.57 -16.35
N LEU A 135 -2.64 20.84 -16.63
CA LEU A 135 -1.51 20.71 -15.71
C LEU A 135 -0.66 21.99 -15.61
N SER A 136 -0.57 22.77 -16.72
CA SER A 136 0.21 24.01 -16.78
C SER A 136 -0.41 25.19 -16.04
N LYS A 137 -1.67 25.06 -15.57
CA LYS A 137 -2.39 26.15 -14.90
C LYS A 137 -3.06 25.64 -13.63
N SER A 138 -2.75 26.24 -12.51
CA SER A 138 -3.47 25.97 -11.26
C SER A 138 -4.73 26.83 -11.18
N VAL A 139 -5.88 26.18 -10.99
CA VAL A 139 -7.18 26.81 -10.75
C VAL A 139 -7.72 26.52 -9.34
N GLU A 140 -6.90 25.94 -8.48
CA GLU A 140 -7.28 25.41 -7.17
C GLU A 140 -7.63 26.53 -6.18
N LEU A 141 -6.81 27.59 -6.12
CA LEU A 141 -7.07 28.75 -5.26
C LEU A 141 -8.30 29.53 -5.73
N ASP A 142 -8.49 29.70 -7.05
CA ASP A 142 -9.69 30.33 -7.59
C ASP A 142 -10.94 29.54 -7.21
N ALA A 143 -10.91 28.21 -7.35
CA ALA A 143 -12.01 27.35 -6.94
C ALA A 143 -12.29 27.42 -5.44
N LEU A 144 -11.25 27.49 -4.61
CA LEU A 144 -11.38 27.68 -3.15
C LEU A 144 -12.07 29.00 -2.83
N MET A 145 -11.62 30.11 -3.43
CA MET A 145 -12.22 31.44 -3.22
C MET A 145 -13.68 31.50 -3.67
N ARG A 146 -13.99 30.91 -4.82
CA ARG A 146 -15.36 30.80 -5.32
C ARG A 146 -16.25 29.97 -4.39
N ALA A 147 -15.73 28.83 -3.88
CA ALA A 147 -16.47 28.01 -2.91
C ALA A 147 -16.73 28.79 -1.60
N MET A 148 -15.77 29.57 -1.11
CA MET A 148 -15.94 30.43 0.08
C MET A 148 -16.98 31.54 -0.15
N ASN A 149 -17.11 32.02 -1.38
CA ASN A 149 -18.14 33.00 -1.79
C ASN A 149 -19.53 32.36 -2.02
N GLY A 150 -19.64 31.02 -1.85
CA GLY A 150 -20.91 30.32 -2.06
C GLY A 150 -21.26 30.06 -3.54
N GLU A 151 -20.29 30.18 -4.44
CA GLU A 151 -20.48 29.91 -5.85
C GLU A 151 -20.49 28.41 -6.15
N PHE A 152 -21.12 28.04 -7.26
CA PHE A 152 -21.15 26.65 -7.74
C PHE A 152 -19.75 26.20 -8.22
N ILE A 153 -19.29 25.07 -7.69
CA ILE A 153 -18.07 24.40 -8.12
C ILE A 153 -18.43 23.11 -8.88
N LYS A 154 -17.94 23.00 -10.10
CA LYS A 154 -18.22 21.87 -10.98
C LYS A 154 -17.77 20.53 -10.33
N PRO A 155 -18.61 19.47 -10.35
CA PRO A 155 -18.27 18.18 -9.73
C PRO A 155 -17.24 17.38 -10.53
N VAL A 156 -16.59 16.44 -9.83
CA VAL A 156 -15.66 15.44 -10.38
C VAL A 156 -15.69 14.17 -9.53
N ALA A 157 -15.38 13.02 -10.14
CA ALA A 157 -15.35 11.76 -9.41
C ALA A 157 -14.16 11.63 -8.43
N GLY A 158 -13.02 12.19 -8.80
CA GLY A 158 -11.72 11.93 -8.15
C GLY A 158 -11.05 10.67 -8.71
N GLY A 159 -9.78 10.49 -8.40
CA GLY A 159 -8.96 9.38 -8.90
C GLY A 159 -7.49 9.77 -9.07
N ASP A 160 -6.69 8.84 -9.57
CA ASP A 160 -5.28 9.10 -9.92
C ASP A 160 -5.19 9.83 -11.26
N VAL A 161 -4.46 10.93 -11.32
CA VAL A 161 -4.27 11.75 -12.54
C VAL A 161 -3.69 10.91 -13.69
N ILE A 162 -2.76 10.00 -13.36
CA ILE A 162 -2.11 9.15 -14.36
C ILE A 162 -3.09 8.16 -15.00
N ARG A 163 -3.98 7.55 -14.21
CA ARG A 163 -4.92 6.52 -14.64
C ARG A 163 -6.24 7.09 -15.16
N ALA A 164 -6.61 8.29 -14.69
CA ALA A 164 -7.88 8.94 -15.02
C ALA A 164 -7.68 10.43 -15.37
N PRO A 165 -7.12 10.75 -16.57
CA PRO A 165 -6.88 12.13 -16.98
C PRO A 165 -8.12 13.03 -16.95
N ASP A 166 -9.30 12.47 -17.04
CA ASP A 166 -10.59 13.20 -17.03
C ASP A 166 -10.91 13.90 -15.71
N ILE A 167 -10.18 13.55 -14.64
CA ILE A 167 -10.31 14.28 -13.37
C ILE A 167 -9.70 15.68 -13.43
N LEU A 168 -8.86 15.96 -14.43
CA LEU A 168 -8.33 17.29 -14.69
C LEU A 168 -9.38 18.25 -15.32
N PRO A 169 -9.27 19.57 -15.07
CA PRO A 169 -8.40 20.19 -14.09
C PRO A 169 -8.85 19.88 -12.67
N THR A 170 -7.94 20.01 -11.71
CA THR A 170 -8.29 20.05 -10.27
C THR A 170 -9.06 21.34 -9.91
N GLY A 171 -9.31 21.64 -8.65
CA GLY A 171 -10.19 22.75 -8.27
C GLY A 171 -11.67 22.43 -8.47
N ARG A 172 -12.04 21.16 -8.46
CA ARG A 172 -13.42 20.69 -8.67
C ARG A 172 -13.95 20.03 -7.40
N ASN A 173 -15.29 19.99 -7.26
CA ASN A 173 -15.94 19.44 -6.08
C ASN A 173 -16.09 17.92 -6.23
N ILE A 174 -15.43 17.12 -5.40
CA ILE A 174 -15.59 15.66 -5.41
C ILE A 174 -17.04 15.29 -5.14
N HIS A 175 -17.65 14.53 -6.05
CA HIS A 175 -18.99 13.99 -5.87
C HIS A 175 -18.96 12.53 -5.39
N ALA A 176 -20.11 12.04 -4.92
CA ALA A 176 -20.25 10.64 -4.54
C ALA A 176 -20.12 9.70 -5.76
N PHE A 177 -19.57 8.50 -5.53
CA PHE A 177 -19.60 7.37 -6.47
C PHE A 177 -20.97 6.67 -6.45
N ASP A 178 -21.23 5.79 -7.43
CA ASP A 178 -22.45 4.97 -7.47
C ASP A 178 -22.23 3.60 -6.79
N PRO A 179 -22.61 3.44 -5.51
CA PRO A 179 -22.42 2.17 -4.80
C PRO A 179 -23.37 1.06 -5.28
N PHE A 180 -24.45 1.41 -6.00
CA PHE A 180 -25.43 0.41 -6.45
C PHE A 180 -24.93 -0.45 -7.61
N ARG A 181 -23.93 0.02 -8.35
CA ARG A 181 -23.35 -0.65 -9.52
C ARG A 181 -21.92 -1.16 -9.30
N MET A 182 -21.48 -1.20 -8.06
CA MET A 182 -20.12 -1.64 -7.70
C MET A 182 -20.18 -3.03 -7.05
N PRO A 183 -19.34 -4.00 -7.50
CA PRO A 183 -18.32 -3.90 -8.55
C PRO A 183 -18.91 -3.87 -9.96
N THR A 184 -18.27 -3.14 -10.87
CA THR A 184 -18.65 -3.10 -12.29
C THR A 184 -18.22 -4.36 -13.05
N ALA A 185 -18.74 -4.57 -14.26
CA ALA A 185 -18.32 -5.70 -15.09
C ALA A 185 -16.82 -5.70 -15.38
N TYR A 186 -16.25 -4.52 -15.68
CA TYR A 186 -14.80 -4.37 -15.87
C TYR A 186 -14.03 -4.75 -14.59
N ALA A 187 -14.48 -4.25 -13.43
CA ALA A 187 -13.85 -4.59 -12.15
C ALA A 187 -13.92 -6.10 -11.85
N MET A 188 -14.98 -6.80 -12.30
CA MET A 188 -15.07 -8.25 -12.15
C MET A 188 -14.02 -9.00 -12.98
N GLU A 189 -13.76 -8.58 -14.20
CA GLU A 189 -12.73 -9.17 -15.04
C GLU A 189 -11.33 -8.88 -14.47
N ASP A 190 -11.07 -7.63 -14.11
CA ASP A 190 -9.79 -7.20 -13.52
C ASP A 190 -9.53 -7.89 -12.17
N GLY A 191 -10.53 -7.97 -11.28
CA GLY A 191 -10.43 -8.67 -10.00
C GLY A 191 -10.19 -10.19 -10.16
N ALA A 192 -10.75 -10.82 -11.20
CA ALA A 192 -10.47 -12.22 -11.50
C ALA A 192 -9.02 -12.42 -11.96
N LEU A 193 -8.47 -11.51 -12.75
CA LEU A 193 -7.04 -11.53 -13.12
C LEU A 193 -6.15 -11.34 -11.90
N GLN A 194 -6.46 -10.38 -11.03
CA GLN A 194 -5.72 -10.16 -9.77
C GLN A 194 -5.75 -11.39 -8.86
N ALA A 195 -6.90 -12.06 -8.75
CA ALA A 195 -7.01 -13.30 -8.00
C ALA A 195 -6.16 -14.42 -8.60
N ALA A 196 -6.16 -14.55 -9.93
CA ALA A 196 -5.36 -15.55 -10.63
C ALA A 196 -3.86 -15.31 -10.46
N GLU A 197 -3.39 -14.04 -10.55
CA GLU A 197 -1.98 -13.70 -10.33
C GLU A 197 -1.55 -14.02 -8.89
N LEU A 198 -2.37 -13.69 -7.89
CA LEU A 198 -2.08 -14.06 -6.51
C LEU A 198 -1.94 -15.58 -6.34
N LEU A 199 -2.85 -16.36 -6.93
CA LEU A 199 -2.82 -17.81 -6.79
C LEU A 199 -1.63 -18.47 -7.53
N ARG A 200 -1.09 -17.82 -8.59
CA ARG A 200 0.11 -18.30 -9.31
C ARG A 200 1.40 -18.17 -8.51
N THR A 201 1.44 -17.35 -7.48
CA THR A 201 2.63 -17.23 -6.60
C THR A 201 2.87 -18.50 -5.76
N HIS A 202 1.94 -19.45 -5.79
CA HIS A 202 1.97 -20.65 -4.96
C HIS A 202 1.86 -21.90 -5.82
N GLU A 203 2.72 -22.88 -5.55
CA GLU A 203 2.64 -24.21 -6.20
C GLU A 203 1.38 -24.99 -5.79
N VAL A 204 0.96 -24.81 -4.54
CA VAL A 204 -0.26 -25.40 -3.98
C VAL A 204 -1.24 -24.28 -3.67
N LEU A 205 -2.48 -24.42 -4.13
CA LEU A 205 -3.51 -23.41 -3.87
C LEU A 205 -3.72 -23.19 -2.36
N PRO A 206 -3.64 -21.96 -1.88
CA PRO A 206 -3.92 -21.64 -0.49
C PRO A 206 -5.41 -21.89 -0.18
N LYS A 207 -5.68 -22.44 0.99
CA LYS A 207 -7.06 -22.64 1.45
C LYS A 207 -7.66 -21.40 2.04
N THR A 208 -6.83 -20.55 2.66
CA THR A 208 -7.28 -19.34 3.37
C THR A 208 -6.35 -18.16 3.11
N VAL A 209 -6.95 -17.06 2.69
CA VAL A 209 -6.26 -15.79 2.39
C VAL A 209 -6.81 -14.69 3.30
N ALA A 210 -5.95 -13.94 3.96
CA ALA A 210 -6.34 -12.69 4.61
C ALA A 210 -6.18 -11.53 3.60
N LEU A 211 -7.25 -10.79 3.36
CA LEU A 211 -7.31 -9.73 2.36
C LEU A 211 -7.71 -8.40 3.00
N VAL A 212 -6.91 -7.36 2.80
CA VAL A 212 -7.24 -5.99 3.21
C VAL A 212 -8.04 -5.30 2.11
N LEU A 213 -9.15 -4.64 2.47
CA LEU A 213 -10.00 -3.88 1.57
C LEU A 213 -10.04 -2.40 1.95
N TRP A 214 -9.37 -1.58 1.13
CA TRP A 214 -9.32 -0.13 1.29
C TRP A 214 -10.49 0.56 0.58
N GLY A 215 -11.04 1.61 1.20
CA GLY A 215 -12.15 2.37 0.62
C GLY A 215 -11.75 3.11 -0.66
N SER A 216 -10.60 3.78 -0.66
CA SER A 216 -10.10 4.54 -1.83
C SER A 216 -9.85 3.63 -3.02
N ASP A 217 -9.22 2.48 -2.81
CA ASP A 217 -8.89 1.54 -3.89
C ASP A 217 -10.15 1.03 -4.59
N ASN A 218 -11.17 0.68 -3.80
CA ASN A 218 -12.44 0.23 -4.35
C ASN A 218 -13.21 1.34 -5.09
N ILE A 219 -13.15 2.59 -4.61
CA ILE A 219 -13.79 3.71 -5.31
C ILE A 219 -13.05 4.01 -6.62
N LYS A 220 -11.71 4.02 -6.63
CA LYS A 220 -10.89 4.31 -7.82
C LYS A 220 -11.00 3.24 -8.91
N SER A 221 -11.09 1.97 -8.50
CA SER A 221 -11.18 0.81 -9.42
C SER A 221 -12.63 0.35 -9.69
N ASN A 222 -13.65 1.08 -9.20
CA ASN A 222 -15.05 0.68 -9.27
C ASN A 222 -15.31 -0.72 -8.69
N GLY A 223 -14.57 -1.10 -7.64
CA GLY A 223 -14.74 -2.35 -6.89
C GLY A 223 -13.79 -3.48 -7.28
N GLY A 224 -12.61 -3.19 -7.82
CA GLY A 224 -11.59 -4.20 -8.18
C GLY A 224 -11.25 -5.15 -7.02
N PRO A 225 -10.80 -4.66 -5.85
CA PRO A 225 -10.51 -5.53 -4.70
C PRO A 225 -11.72 -6.32 -4.17
N ILE A 226 -12.94 -5.77 -4.25
CA ILE A 226 -14.18 -6.52 -3.94
C ILE A 226 -14.36 -7.67 -4.92
N ALA A 227 -14.18 -7.40 -6.21
CA ALA A 227 -14.27 -8.40 -7.27
C ALA A 227 -13.21 -9.50 -7.11
N GLN A 228 -11.99 -9.14 -6.70
CA GLN A 228 -10.93 -10.09 -6.37
C GLN A 228 -11.33 -11.03 -5.22
N ALA A 229 -11.90 -10.48 -4.13
CA ALA A 229 -12.40 -11.28 -3.01
C ALA A 229 -13.49 -12.25 -3.46
N LEU A 230 -14.46 -11.79 -4.27
CA LEU A 230 -15.51 -12.62 -4.84
C LEU A 230 -14.93 -13.72 -5.75
N ALA A 231 -13.99 -13.37 -6.62
CA ALA A 231 -13.32 -14.35 -7.50
C ALA A 231 -12.59 -15.43 -6.71
N LEU A 232 -11.86 -15.08 -5.63
CA LEU A 232 -11.20 -16.05 -4.74
C LEU A 232 -12.23 -17.02 -4.11
N MET A 233 -13.34 -16.50 -3.58
CA MET A 233 -14.43 -17.32 -3.02
C MET A 233 -15.20 -18.13 -4.08
N GLY A 234 -15.09 -17.79 -5.36
CA GLY A 234 -15.91 -18.37 -6.44
C GLY A 234 -17.35 -17.87 -6.39
N ALA A 235 -17.52 -16.55 -6.25
CA ALA A 235 -18.83 -15.88 -6.23
C ALA A 235 -18.86 -14.71 -7.22
N THR A 236 -20.05 -14.28 -7.58
CA THR A 236 -20.31 -13.12 -8.45
C THR A 236 -21.37 -12.21 -7.83
N PRO A 237 -21.34 -10.90 -8.09
CA PRO A 237 -22.39 -10.01 -7.64
C PRO A 237 -23.68 -10.28 -8.42
N ARG A 238 -24.81 -10.25 -7.73
CA ARG A 238 -26.14 -10.32 -8.33
C ARG A 238 -26.79 -8.94 -8.34
N PHE A 239 -27.31 -8.56 -9.50
CA PHE A 239 -28.02 -7.30 -9.70
C PHE A 239 -29.51 -7.55 -9.97
N ASP A 240 -30.34 -6.62 -9.52
CA ASP A 240 -31.75 -6.64 -9.82
C ASP A 240 -32.08 -6.19 -11.27
N THR A 241 -33.35 -6.17 -11.66
CA THR A 241 -33.79 -5.76 -12.99
C THR A 241 -33.51 -4.28 -13.32
N HIS A 242 -33.13 -3.46 -12.33
CA HIS A 242 -32.75 -2.07 -12.48
C HIS A 242 -31.21 -1.88 -12.45
N GLY A 243 -30.45 -2.98 -12.44
CA GLY A 243 -29.01 -2.96 -12.37
C GLY A 243 -28.45 -2.53 -11.00
N ARG A 244 -29.21 -2.74 -9.90
CA ARG A 244 -28.78 -2.43 -8.54
C ARG A 244 -28.30 -3.69 -7.85
N LEU A 245 -27.17 -3.59 -7.16
CA LEU A 245 -26.61 -4.67 -6.36
C LEU A 245 -27.63 -5.17 -5.32
N CYS A 246 -27.88 -6.48 -5.30
CA CYS A 246 -28.87 -7.11 -4.42
C CYS A 246 -28.39 -8.39 -3.72
N GLY A 247 -27.16 -8.82 -3.92
CA GLY A 247 -26.55 -9.98 -3.25
C GLY A 247 -25.47 -10.64 -4.09
N ALA A 248 -25.09 -11.87 -3.73
CA ALA A 248 -24.13 -12.69 -4.44
C ALA A 248 -24.79 -13.94 -5.03
N ASP A 249 -24.20 -14.49 -6.10
CA ASP A 249 -24.45 -15.83 -6.59
C ASP A 249 -23.16 -16.64 -6.59
N LEU A 250 -23.26 -17.96 -6.37
CA LEU A 250 -22.10 -18.84 -6.40
C LEU A 250 -21.82 -19.33 -7.82
N VAL A 251 -20.56 -19.33 -8.20
CA VAL A 251 -20.09 -20.01 -9.40
C VAL A 251 -20.03 -21.52 -9.07
N PRO A 252 -20.65 -22.41 -9.86
CA PRO A 252 -20.55 -23.85 -9.66
C PRO A 252 -19.08 -24.31 -9.69
N LEU A 253 -18.72 -25.31 -8.87
CA LEU A 253 -17.33 -25.80 -8.76
C LEU A 253 -16.79 -26.31 -10.10
N GLU A 254 -17.65 -26.91 -10.94
CA GLU A 254 -17.27 -27.36 -12.29
C GLU A 254 -16.86 -26.21 -13.21
N THR A 255 -17.51 -25.04 -13.05
CA THR A 255 -17.18 -23.82 -13.80
C THR A 255 -15.99 -23.11 -13.20
N LEU A 256 -15.88 -23.09 -11.87
CA LEU A 256 -14.76 -22.49 -11.14
C LEU A 256 -13.44 -23.21 -11.42
N GLY A 257 -13.48 -24.53 -11.63
CA GLY A 257 -12.34 -25.38 -12.00
C GLY A 257 -11.29 -25.56 -10.87
N ARG A 258 -11.59 -25.10 -9.64
CA ARG A 258 -10.73 -25.22 -8.46
C ARG A 258 -11.56 -25.21 -7.17
N ALA A 259 -10.90 -25.52 -6.05
CA ALA A 259 -11.50 -25.30 -4.74
C ALA A 259 -11.79 -23.79 -4.48
N ARG A 260 -12.81 -23.51 -3.67
CA ARG A 260 -13.04 -22.17 -3.13
C ARG A 260 -11.92 -21.80 -2.18
N ILE A 261 -11.64 -20.51 -2.06
CA ILE A 261 -10.67 -19.98 -1.09
C ILE A 261 -11.45 -19.32 0.04
N ASP A 262 -11.11 -19.63 1.28
CA ASP A 262 -11.65 -18.94 2.45
C ASP A 262 -10.97 -17.57 2.57
N VAL A 263 -11.71 -16.48 2.37
CA VAL A 263 -11.18 -15.12 2.37
C VAL A 263 -11.57 -14.41 3.66
N VAL A 264 -10.59 -14.19 4.52
CA VAL A 264 -10.74 -13.39 5.75
C VAL A 264 -10.53 -11.92 5.38
N MET A 265 -11.60 -11.17 5.26
CA MET A 265 -11.58 -9.79 4.77
C MET A 265 -11.50 -8.80 5.92
N THR A 266 -10.45 -7.95 5.90
CA THR A 266 -10.33 -6.83 6.83
C THR A 266 -10.64 -5.52 6.12
N LEU A 267 -11.73 -4.88 6.49
CA LEU A 267 -12.14 -3.60 5.92
C LEU A 267 -11.46 -2.44 6.64
N SER A 268 -11.03 -1.42 5.88
CA SER A 268 -10.73 -0.12 6.47
C SER A 268 -12.02 0.52 7.04
N GLY A 269 -11.89 1.38 8.05
CA GLY A 269 -13.05 2.08 8.62
C GLY A 269 -13.80 2.91 7.57
N ILE A 270 -13.08 3.47 6.61
CA ILE A 270 -13.67 4.26 5.51
C ILE A 270 -14.44 3.35 4.54
N PHE A 271 -13.92 2.16 4.22
CA PHE A 271 -14.65 1.18 3.42
C PHE A 271 -16.00 0.84 4.09
N ARG A 272 -15.97 0.47 5.37
CA ARG A 272 -17.16 0.14 6.15
C ARG A 272 -18.21 1.26 6.09
N ASP A 273 -17.78 2.52 6.26
CA ASP A 273 -18.70 3.67 6.32
C ASP A 273 -19.27 4.08 4.95
N LEU A 274 -18.50 3.90 3.88
CA LEU A 274 -18.90 4.34 2.53
C LEU A 274 -19.54 3.24 1.69
N LEU A 275 -19.22 1.96 1.95
CA LEU A 275 -19.58 0.81 1.11
C LEU A 275 -20.41 -0.25 1.86
N PRO A 276 -21.52 0.13 2.56
CA PRO A 276 -22.31 -0.84 3.34
C PRO A 276 -22.98 -1.90 2.46
N LEU A 277 -23.35 -1.58 1.21
CA LEU A 277 -23.91 -2.56 0.27
C LEU A 277 -22.87 -3.62 -0.12
N GLN A 278 -21.63 -3.22 -0.31
CA GLN A 278 -20.52 -4.10 -0.65
C GLN A 278 -20.11 -4.95 0.56
N THR A 279 -20.16 -4.40 1.77
CA THR A 279 -19.98 -5.15 3.01
C THR A 279 -20.99 -6.30 3.10
N LYS A 280 -22.29 -6.02 2.85
CA LYS A 280 -23.36 -7.03 2.79
C LYS A 280 -23.16 -8.05 1.66
N LEU A 281 -22.72 -7.61 0.48
CA LEU A 281 -22.39 -8.49 -0.64
C LEU A 281 -21.33 -9.53 -0.26
N LEU A 282 -20.23 -9.09 0.36
CA LEU A 282 -19.14 -9.97 0.77
C LEU A 282 -19.57 -10.93 1.87
N ALA A 283 -20.38 -10.47 2.83
CA ALA A 283 -20.95 -11.32 3.87
C ALA A 283 -21.94 -12.35 3.29
N ASP A 284 -22.78 -11.97 2.30
CA ASP A 284 -23.70 -12.88 1.62
C ASP A 284 -22.94 -13.95 0.82
N ALA A 285 -21.86 -13.58 0.13
CA ALA A 285 -21.01 -14.52 -0.59
C ALA A 285 -20.38 -15.55 0.36
N ALA A 286 -19.80 -15.11 1.48
CA ALA A 286 -19.20 -16.00 2.48
C ALA A 286 -20.23 -16.95 3.09
N LEU A 287 -21.41 -16.44 3.47
CA LEU A 287 -22.48 -17.24 4.04
C LEU A 287 -23.00 -18.31 3.04
N LYS A 288 -23.21 -17.92 1.79
CA LYS A 288 -23.65 -18.86 0.74
C LYS A 288 -22.60 -19.94 0.47
N CYS A 289 -21.32 -19.58 0.43
CA CYS A 289 -20.24 -20.57 0.32
C CYS A 289 -20.26 -21.55 1.50
N ALA A 290 -20.42 -21.07 2.74
CA ALA A 290 -20.50 -21.93 3.91
C ALA A 290 -21.73 -22.86 3.93
N GLN A 291 -22.85 -22.42 3.37
CA GLN A 291 -24.11 -23.19 3.26
C GLN A 291 -24.16 -24.12 2.04
N ALA A 292 -23.31 -23.92 1.03
CA ALA A 292 -23.32 -24.74 -0.18
C ALA A 292 -23.04 -26.20 0.15
N ASP A 293 -23.83 -27.12 -0.41
CA ASP A 293 -23.62 -28.56 -0.21
C ASP A 293 -22.53 -29.08 -1.15
N GLU A 294 -21.28 -28.76 -0.81
CA GLU A 294 -20.07 -29.07 -1.55
C GLU A 294 -19.10 -29.91 -0.72
N PRO A 295 -18.21 -30.71 -1.35
CA PRO A 295 -17.17 -31.44 -0.64
C PRO A 295 -16.27 -30.51 0.17
N LEU A 296 -15.88 -30.91 1.40
CA LEU A 296 -15.14 -30.04 2.32
C LEU A 296 -13.72 -29.72 1.86
N ASP A 297 -13.13 -30.59 1.07
CA ASP A 297 -11.83 -30.38 0.44
C ASP A 297 -11.88 -29.38 -0.73
N MET A 298 -13.07 -29.21 -1.34
CA MET A 298 -13.32 -28.24 -2.40
C MET A 298 -13.92 -26.92 -1.86
N ASN A 299 -14.31 -26.86 -0.58
CA ASN A 299 -14.91 -25.68 0.03
C ASN A 299 -14.36 -25.46 1.46
N PRO A 300 -13.14 -24.89 1.59
CA PRO A 300 -12.56 -24.55 2.89
C PRO A 300 -13.44 -23.62 3.73
N ILE A 301 -14.23 -22.70 3.14
CA ILE A 301 -15.15 -21.81 3.87
C ILE A 301 -16.16 -22.64 4.66
N ARG A 302 -16.79 -23.60 4.00
CA ARG A 302 -17.73 -24.54 4.63
C ARG A 302 -17.04 -25.40 5.68
N ALA A 303 -15.87 -25.93 5.38
CA ALA A 303 -15.11 -26.79 6.30
C ALA A 303 -14.78 -26.07 7.61
N HIS A 304 -14.26 -24.85 7.52
CA HIS A 304 -13.92 -24.03 8.70
C HIS A 304 -15.16 -23.58 9.47
N ALA A 305 -16.23 -23.15 8.77
CA ALA A 305 -17.48 -22.76 9.41
C ALA A 305 -18.11 -23.92 10.20
N LEU A 306 -18.20 -25.13 9.62
CA LEU A 306 -18.71 -26.32 10.30
C LEU A 306 -17.88 -26.71 11.52
N LYS A 307 -16.54 -26.66 11.37
CA LYS A 307 -15.62 -26.93 12.50
C LYS A 307 -15.83 -25.94 13.63
N PHE A 308 -15.87 -24.64 13.33
CA PHE A 308 -16.09 -23.59 14.34
C PHE A 308 -17.45 -23.73 15.02
N MET A 309 -18.52 -23.98 14.25
CA MET A 309 -19.87 -24.20 14.76
C MET A 309 -19.93 -25.38 15.75
N GLN A 310 -19.26 -26.49 15.43
CA GLN A 310 -19.21 -27.66 16.30
C GLN A 310 -18.43 -27.39 17.60
N SER A 311 -17.34 -26.64 17.51
CA SER A 311 -16.47 -26.35 18.67
C SER A 311 -17.07 -25.30 19.62
N ASN A 312 -17.85 -24.36 19.09
CA ASN A 312 -18.35 -23.20 19.85
C ASN A 312 -19.87 -23.19 20.08
N GLY A 313 -20.62 -24.12 19.49
CA GLY A 313 -22.08 -24.24 19.67
C GLY A 313 -22.88 -23.06 19.08
N CYS A 314 -22.31 -22.33 18.10
CA CYS A 314 -22.99 -21.23 17.41
C CYS A 314 -23.72 -21.71 16.15
N ASP A 315 -24.51 -20.83 15.55
CA ASP A 315 -25.18 -21.11 14.28
C ASP A 315 -24.25 -20.89 13.06
N MET A 316 -24.72 -21.32 11.89
CA MET A 316 -23.99 -21.18 10.63
C MET A 316 -23.79 -19.72 10.24
N GLN A 317 -24.74 -18.83 10.57
CA GLN A 317 -24.63 -17.41 10.23
C GLN A 317 -23.45 -16.77 10.95
N THR A 318 -23.26 -17.09 12.22
CA THR A 318 -22.11 -16.65 13.03
C THR A 318 -20.83 -17.30 12.55
N ALA A 319 -20.80 -18.63 12.35
CA ALA A 319 -19.59 -19.35 11.95
C ALA A 319 -19.08 -18.98 10.55
N ALA A 320 -19.95 -18.49 9.68
CA ALA A 320 -19.62 -18.08 8.30
C ALA A 320 -19.17 -16.62 8.18
N LEU A 321 -19.13 -15.84 9.25
CA LEU A 321 -18.68 -14.44 9.18
C LEU A 321 -17.21 -14.39 8.78
N ARG A 322 -16.91 -13.61 7.72
CA ARG A 322 -15.55 -13.41 7.16
C ARG A 322 -15.20 -11.96 6.90
N VAL A 323 -16.11 -11.03 7.18
CA VAL A 323 -15.93 -9.59 6.97
C VAL A 323 -15.71 -8.92 8.32
N PHE A 324 -14.48 -8.50 8.58
CA PHE A 324 -14.07 -7.90 9.85
C PHE A 324 -13.68 -6.44 9.66
N SER A 325 -13.93 -5.61 10.66
CA SER A 325 -13.52 -4.20 10.71
C SER A 325 -13.47 -3.70 12.15
N ASN A 326 -13.37 -2.39 12.31
CA ASN A 326 -13.57 -1.71 13.58
C ASN A 326 -15.05 -1.67 13.98
N ALA A 327 -15.33 -1.39 15.24
CA ALA A 327 -16.63 -0.91 15.68
C ALA A 327 -17.02 0.37 14.91
N GLU A 328 -18.31 0.68 14.86
CA GLU A 328 -18.79 1.91 14.23
C GLU A 328 -18.10 3.16 14.81
N GLY A 329 -17.72 4.08 13.93
CA GLY A 329 -17.04 5.32 14.30
C GLY A 329 -15.56 5.17 14.69
N ALA A 330 -15.01 3.95 14.75
CA ALA A 330 -13.60 3.70 15.04
C ALA A 330 -12.80 3.42 13.75
N TYR A 331 -11.52 3.83 13.73
CA TYR A 331 -10.60 3.70 12.59
C TYR A 331 -9.24 3.19 13.07
N GLY A 332 -8.48 2.60 12.13
CA GLY A 332 -7.14 2.09 12.36
C GLY A 332 -7.09 0.87 13.29
N SER A 333 -5.95 0.22 13.36
CA SER A 333 -5.71 -0.92 14.25
C SER A 333 -4.97 -0.52 15.53
N ASN A 334 -4.46 0.73 15.59
CA ASN A 334 -3.59 1.29 16.63
C ASN A 334 -2.20 0.64 16.70
N VAL A 335 -1.86 -0.23 15.78
CA VAL A 335 -0.52 -0.80 15.65
C VAL A 335 0.49 0.30 15.30
N ASN A 336 0.11 1.19 14.37
CA ASN A 336 0.91 2.34 14.00
C ASN A 336 1.21 3.28 15.19
N GLN A 337 0.26 3.47 16.11
CA GLN A 337 0.46 4.30 17.30
C GLN A 337 1.46 3.67 18.27
N LEU A 338 1.43 2.35 18.45
CA LEU A 338 2.39 1.64 19.28
C LEU A 338 3.79 1.71 18.68
N VAL A 339 3.91 1.53 17.37
CA VAL A 339 5.19 1.69 16.65
C VAL A 339 5.68 3.13 16.74
N ASP A 340 4.83 4.12 16.45
CA ASP A 340 5.21 5.54 16.46
C ASP A 340 5.69 6.03 17.84
N SER A 341 5.15 5.49 18.90
CA SER A 341 5.54 5.79 20.28
C SER A 341 6.59 4.82 20.87
N SER A 342 7.05 3.81 20.12
CA SER A 342 7.91 2.70 20.60
C SER A 342 7.32 1.97 21.82
N ALA A 343 6.01 2.04 22.02
CA ALA A 343 5.30 1.56 23.21
C ALA A 343 4.82 0.10 23.04
N PHE A 344 5.68 -0.78 22.55
CA PHE A 344 5.44 -2.22 22.46
C PHE A 344 6.71 -2.98 22.87
N GLU A 345 6.54 -4.13 23.51
CA GLU A 345 7.67 -4.99 23.90
C GLU A 345 7.99 -5.98 22.79
N ASP A 346 6.96 -6.63 22.23
CA ASP A 346 7.10 -7.62 21.17
C ASP A 346 5.92 -7.55 20.16
N ASP A 347 5.94 -8.43 19.17
CA ASP A 347 4.88 -8.55 18.15
C ASP A 347 3.54 -9.03 18.73
N GLY A 348 3.53 -9.58 19.94
CA GLY A 348 2.32 -9.94 20.68
C GLY A 348 1.47 -8.72 21.04
N ASP A 349 2.10 -7.62 21.49
CA ASP A 349 1.40 -6.36 21.78
C ASP A 349 0.75 -5.79 20.51
N LEU A 350 1.44 -5.87 19.38
CA LEU A 350 0.92 -5.41 18.08
C LEU A 350 -0.26 -6.29 17.63
N ALA A 351 -0.19 -7.60 17.86
CA ALA A 351 -1.28 -8.53 17.59
C ALA A 351 -2.50 -8.25 18.47
N ASP A 352 -2.31 -7.92 19.77
CA ASP A 352 -3.37 -7.54 20.70
C ASP A 352 -4.07 -6.26 20.28
N ALA A 353 -3.30 -5.24 19.88
CA ALA A 353 -3.85 -4.00 19.36
C ALA A 353 -4.74 -4.27 18.14
N TYR A 354 -4.23 -5.01 17.15
CA TYR A 354 -5.00 -5.38 15.96
C TYR A 354 -6.29 -6.13 16.32
N GLN A 355 -6.21 -7.21 17.08
CA GLN A 355 -7.37 -8.04 17.40
C GLN A 355 -8.42 -7.29 18.23
N SER A 356 -8.00 -6.48 19.19
CA SER A 356 -8.92 -5.69 20.01
C SER A 356 -9.76 -4.71 19.17
N ARG A 357 -9.19 -4.18 18.09
CA ARG A 357 -9.80 -3.17 17.22
C ARG A 357 -10.55 -3.76 16.03
N LYS A 358 -10.09 -4.89 15.48
CA LYS A 358 -10.59 -5.48 14.23
C LYS A 358 -11.49 -6.71 14.46
N SER A 359 -11.87 -7.04 15.68
CA SER A 359 -12.72 -8.20 16.00
C SER A 359 -14.22 -7.99 15.80
N PHE A 360 -14.64 -6.92 15.14
CA PHE A 360 -16.05 -6.67 14.81
C PHE A 360 -16.36 -7.26 13.44
N ALA A 361 -17.20 -8.31 13.44
CA ALA A 361 -17.66 -8.97 12.22
C ALA A 361 -18.98 -8.37 11.74
N TYR A 362 -19.13 -8.29 10.43
CA TYR A 362 -20.30 -7.73 9.73
C TYR A 362 -21.02 -8.83 8.97
N GLY A 363 -22.29 -9.04 9.28
CA GLY A 363 -23.16 -10.02 8.65
C GLY A 363 -23.94 -9.48 7.45
N VAL A 364 -24.83 -10.31 6.93
CA VAL A 364 -25.73 -9.96 5.79
C VAL A 364 -26.73 -8.85 6.15
N ASP A 365 -27.05 -8.67 7.42
CA ASP A 365 -27.83 -7.56 7.94
C ASP A 365 -27.07 -6.23 7.94
N GLY A 366 -25.73 -6.30 7.91
CA GLY A 366 -24.82 -5.16 7.99
C GLY A 366 -24.57 -4.68 9.41
N GLU A 367 -25.06 -5.40 10.41
CA GLU A 367 -24.82 -5.08 11.82
C GLU A 367 -23.46 -5.60 12.29
N ALA A 368 -22.81 -4.82 13.14
CA ALA A 368 -21.52 -5.18 13.73
C ALA A 368 -21.70 -6.03 14.98
N SER A 369 -21.03 -7.17 15.06
CA SER A 369 -20.96 -7.97 16.28
C SER A 369 -19.50 -8.25 16.66
N LYS A 370 -19.15 -8.15 17.94
CA LYS A 370 -17.80 -8.49 18.41
C LYS A 370 -17.60 -10.00 18.40
N GLN A 371 -16.67 -10.48 17.58
CA GLN A 371 -16.40 -11.89 17.30
C GLN A 371 -14.89 -12.20 17.44
N ALA A 372 -14.33 -11.98 18.64
CA ALA A 372 -12.90 -12.12 18.87
C ALA A 372 -12.42 -13.57 18.69
N ASP A 373 -13.19 -14.55 19.20
CA ASP A 373 -12.85 -15.98 19.10
C ASP A 373 -12.93 -16.48 17.66
N LEU A 374 -13.92 -16.01 16.89
CA LEU A 374 -14.03 -16.34 15.47
C LEU A 374 -12.89 -15.72 14.66
N LEU A 375 -12.53 -14.46 14.94
CA LEU A 375 -11.36 -13.85 14.30
C LEU A 375 -10.09 -14.64 14.59
N GLN A 376 -9.86 -15.03 15.85
CA GLN A 376 -8.71 -15.85 16.25
C GLN A 376 -8.69 -17.20 15.52
N ASP A 377 -9.84 -17.89 15.43
CA ASP A 377 -9.94 -19.18 14.72
C ASP A 377 -9.67 -19.00 13.21
N THR A 378 -10.28 -17.99 12.57
CA THR A 378 -10.07 -17.74 11.14
C THR A 378 -8.62 -17.37 10.83
N LEU A 379 -7.96 -16.54 11.67
CA LEU A 379 -6.55 -16.18 11.53
C LEU A 379 -5.63 -17.39 11.67
N SER A 380 -5.97 -18.37 12.49
CA SER A 380 -5.18 -19.61 12.65
C SER A 380 -5.10 -20.45 11.37
N ASN A 381 -6.06 -20.27 10.45
CA ASN A 381 -6.11 -20.98 9.17
C ASN A 381 -5.48 -20.20 8.01
N VAL A 382 -5.12 -18.92 8.19
CA VAL A 382 -4.57 -18.06 7.12
C VAL A 382 -3.22 -18.58 6.64
N GLU A 383 -3.08 -18.79 5.35
CA GLU A 383 -1.85 -19.27 4.70
C GLU A 383 -1.05 -18.14 4.04
N LEU A 384 -1.70 -17.03 3.69
CA LEU A 384 -1.05 -15.80 3.23
C LEU A 384 -1.90 -14.57 3.56
N ALA A 385 -1.23 -13.41 3.68
CA ALA A 385 -1.88 -12.10 3.82
C ALA A 385 -1.58 -11.24 2.59
N TYR A 386 -2.55 -10.45 2.14
CA TYR A 386 -2.47 -9.72 0.89
C TYR A 386 -3.21 -8.39 0.95
N GLN A 387 -2.67 -7.38 0.26
CA GLN A 387 -3.38 -6.16 -0.11
C GLN A 387 -3.00 -5.69 -1.51
N ASN A 388 -3.87 -4.91 -2.13
CA ASN A 388 -3.54 -4.16 -3.33
C ASN A 388 -2.80 -2.85 -3.01
N LEU A 389 -1.97 -2.40 -3.95
CA LEU A 389 -1.38 -1.08 -4.01
C LEU A 389 -1.94 -0.39 -5.27
N GLU A 390 -2.93 0.48 -5.08
CA GLU A 390 -3.66 1.15 -6.17
C GLU A 390 -3.17 2.57 -6.46
N SER A 391 -2.52 3.22 -5.49
CA SER A 391 -2.05 4.60 -5.64
C SER A 391 -0.64 4.64 -6.19
N VAL A 392 -0.46 5.37 -7.29
CA VAL A 392 0.86 5.57 -7.92
C VAL A 392 1.78 6.48 -7.10
N GLU A 393 1.21 7.40 -6.32
CA GLU A 393 1.96 8.33 -5.46
C GLU A 393 2.44 7.68 -4.16
N LEU A 394 1.69 6.70 -3.66
CA LEU A 394 1.96 6.04 -2.40
C LEU A 394 2.71 4.73 -2.60
N GLY A 395 3.62 4.45 -1.70
CA GLY A 395 4.25 3.15 -1.56
C GLY A 395 3.88 2.52 -0.22
N VAL A 396 4.27 1.26 -0.02
CA VAL A 396 4.00 0.56 1.25
C VAL A 396 4.76 1.18 2.43
N THR A 397 5.86 1.91 2.15
CA THR A 397 6.63 2.66 3.14
C THR A 397 6.21 4.12 3.28
N SER A 398 5.28 4.61 2.44
CA SER A 398 4.87 6.02 2.43
C SER A 398 3.82 6.35 3.49
N VAL A 399 2.99 5.39 3.88
CA VAL A 399 1.89 5.58 4.83
C VAL A 399 1.86 4.48 5.89
N ASP A 400 1.60 4.88 7.11
CA ASP A 400 1.54 4.02 8.29
C ASP A 400 0.35 3.05 8.29
N HIS A 401 -0.76 3.42 7.65
CA HIS A 401 -1.97 2.59 7.61
C HIS A 401 -1.76 1.21 6.98
N TYR A 402 -0.78 1.06 6.08
CA TYR A 402 -0.51 -0.22 5.45
C TYR A 402 0.09 -1.22 6.43
N PHE A 403 1.14 -0.87 7.17
CA PHE A 403 1.66 -1.78 8.21
C PHE A 403 0.72 -1.85 9.43
N ASP A 404 -0.03 -0.78 9.75
CA ASP A 404 -1.07 -0.81 10.79
C ASP A 404 -2.06 -1.95 10.56
N THR A 405 -2.53 -2.11 9.32
CA THR A 405 -3.56 -3.11 9.01
C THR A 405 -2.98 -4.43 8.52
N LEU A 406 -2.22 -4.45 7.42
CA LEU A 406 -1.67 -5.69 6.85
C LEU A 406 -0.57 -6.27 7.74
N GLY A 407 0.30 -5.43 8.29
CA GLY A 407 1.30 -5.83 9.27
C GLY A 407 0.64 -6.34 10.56
N GLY A 408 -0.39 -5.64 11.06
CA GLY A 408 -1.19 -6.09 12.21
C GLY A 408 -1.85 -7.46 11.97
N ILE A 409 -2.34 -7.74 10.75
CA ILE A 409 -2.81 -9.07 10.36
C ILE A 409 -1.68 -10.10 10.48
N ALA A 410 -0.49 -9.80 9.93
CA ALA A 410 0.64 -10.73 9.95
C ALA A 410 1.06 -11.09 11.38
N ALA A 411 1.16 -10.09 12.28
CA ALA A 411 1.43 -10.29 13.70
C ALA A 411 0.34 -11.14 14.38
N ALA A 412 -0.94 -10.84 14.11
CA ALA A 412 -2.06 -11.58 14.68
C ALA A 412 -2.13 -13.04 14.16
N VAL A 413 -1.83 -13.27 12.88
CA VAL A 413 -1.73 -14.63 12.30
C VAL A 413 -0.57 -15.40 12.93
N LYS A 414 0.62 -14.79 13.04
CA LYS A 414 1.77 -15.39 13.71
C LYS A 414 1.43 -15.85 15.12
N ARG A 415 0.74 -15.01 15.89
CA ARG A 415 0.26 -15.37 17.24
C ARG A 415 -0.76 -16.50 17.20
N ALA A 416 -1.76 -16.44 16.32
CA ALA A 416 -2.80 -17.47 16.19
C ALA A 416 -2.22 -18.83 15.78
N LYS A 417 -1.07 -18.85 15.10
CA LYS A 417 -0.34 -20.05 14.66
C LYS A 417 0.86 -20.41 15.56
N ASN A 418 0.89 -19.91 16.81
CA ASN A 418 1.93 -20.20 17.80
C ASN A 418 3.36 -19.88 17.28
N GLY A 419 3.53 -18.75 16.64
CA GLY A 419 4.83 -18.25 16.17
C GLY A 419 5.17 -18.60 14.71
N VAL A 420 4.30 -19.33 14.00
CA VAL A 420 4.53 -19.62 12.57
C VAL A 420 4.19 -18.40 11.73
N GLU A 421 5.19 -17.88 11.03
CA GLU A 421 5.05 -16.73 10.13
C GLU A 421 4.24 -17.10 8.88
N THR A 422 3.58 -16.11 8.32
CA THR A 422 2.77 -16.25 7.10
C THR A 422 3.31 -15.30 6.03
N PRO A 423 3.42 -15.74 4.76
CA PRO A 423 3.80 -14.88 3.66
C PRO A 423 2.87 -13.66 3.54
N VAL A 424 3.47 -12.50 3.25
CA VAL A 424 2.75 -11.24 3.02
C VAL A 424 3.05 -10.77 1.60
N TYR A 425 1.99 -10.51 0.84
CA TYR A 425 2.09 -10.10 -0.56
C TYR A 425 1.42 -8.77 -0.83
N ILE A 426 1.97 -8.05 -1.79
CA ILE A 426 1.46 -6.79 -2.31
C ILE A 426 1.13 -6.97 -3.80
N GLY A 427 -0.11 -6.68 -4.18
CA GLY A 427 -0.54 -6.64 -5.57
C GLY A 427 -0.42 -5.24 -6.14
N ASP A 428 0.60 -5.00 -6.94
CA ASP A 428 0.84 -3.71 -7.56
C ASP A 428 -0.09 -3.51 -8.76
N GLN A 429 -1.04 -2.60 -8.61
CA GLN A 429 -2.03 -2.21 -9.64
C GLN A 429 -1.70 -0.86 -10.28
N THR A 430 -0.59 -0.24 -9.90
CA THR A 430 -0.27 1.15 -10.29
C THR A 430 -0.09 1.35 -11.80
N ARG A 431 0.37 0.31 -12.51
CA ARG A 431 0.53 0.32 -13.97
C ARG A 431 -0.39 -0.65 -14.72
N GLY A 432 -1.34 -1.28 -14.02
CA GLY A 432 -2.13 -2.39 -14.55
C GLY A 432 -1.35 -3.71 -14.59
N GLY A 433 -2.04 -4.83 -14.84
CA GLY A 433 -1.38 -6.14 -14.99
C GLY A 433 -1.14 -6.91 -13.70
N ALA A 434 -1.62 -6.46 -12.57
CA ALA A 434 -1.70 -7.22 -11.32
C ALA A 434 -0.39 -7.90 -10.88
N LYS A 435 0.74 -7.19 -10.85
CA LYS A 435 2.01 -7.77 -10.42
C LYS A 435 2.02 -8.05 -8.92
N VAL A 436 2.17 -9.30 -8.54
CA VAL A 436 2.26 -9.71 -7.13
C VAL A 436 3.71 -9.87 -6.72
N ARG A 437 4.10 -9.21 -5.61
CA ARG A 437 5.43 -9.32 -4.98
C ARG A 437 5.28 -9.71 -3.52
N SER A 438 6.29 -10.36 -2.97
CA SER A 438 6.43 -10.44 -1.52
C SER A 438 6.59 -9.02 -0.91
N LEU A 439 6.21 -8.86 0.34
CA LEU A 439 6.43 -7.59 1.05
C LEU A 439 7.91 -7.20 1.05
N GLN A 440 8.82 -8.16 1.26
CA GLN A 440 10.27 -7.94 1.26
C GLN A 440 10.75 -7.38 -0.07
N GLU A 441 10.32 -7.95 -1.20
CA GLU A 441 10.64 -7.43 -2.55
C GLU A 441 10.08 -6.03 -2.77
N GLN A 442 8.84 -5.77 -2.32
CA GLN A 442 8.21 -4.46 -2.48
C GLN A 442 8.91 -3.38 -1.65
N VAL A 443 9.24 -3.65 -0.37
CA VAL A 443 9.98 -2.70 0.48
C VAL A 443 11.37 -2.44 -0.08
N SER A 444 12.08 -3.48 -0.55
CA SER A 444 13.40 -3.36 -1.17
C SER A 444 13.36 -2.54 -2.46
N LEU A 445 12.34 -2.74 -3.30
CA LEU A 445 12.12 -1.94 -4.52
C LEU A 445 11.88 -0.46 -4.16
N GLU A 446 10.97 -0.19 -3.22
CA GLU A 446 10.65 1.17 -2.81
C GLU A 446 11.83 1.88 -2.14
N THR A 447 12.63 1.16 -1.36
CA THR A 447 13.84 1.72 -0.76
C THR A 447 14.79 2.21 -1.84
N ARG A 448 15.05 1.41 -2.89
CA ARG A 448 15.90 1.82 -4.01
C ARG A 448 15.28 2.91 -4.86
N ALA A 449 13.99 2.78 -5.21
CA ALA A 449 13.35 3.73 -6.09
C ALA A 449 13.04 5.08 -5.42
N ARG A 450 12.79 5.09 -4.11
CA ARG A 450 12.36 6.26 -3.35
C ARG A 450 13.36 6.64 -2.26
N SER A 451 13.41 5.93 -1.14
CA SER A 451 14.06 6.40 0.08
C SER A 451 15.54 6.74 -0.11
N LEU A 452 16.30 5.93 -0.86
CA LEU A 452 17.72 6.15 -1.14
C LEU A 452 17.99 6.92 -2.44
N ASN A 453 16.94 7.22 -3.22
CA ASN A 453 17.09 7.86 -4.51
C ASN A 453 17.18 9.38 -4.38
N PRO A 454 18.31 10.02 -4.77
CA PRO A 454 18.43 11.48 -4.76
C PRO A 454 17.33 12.19 -5.54
N LYS A 455 16.83 11.58 -6.62
CA LYS A 455 15.76 12.12 -7.43
C LYS A 455 14.42 12.19 -6.68
N PHE A 456 14.27 11.43 -5.58
CA PHE A 456 13.11 11.47 -4.71
C PHE A 456 13.33 12.42 -3.51
N TYR A 457 14.43 12.23 -2.73
CA TYR A 457 14.58 12.98 -1.49
C TYR A 457 15.08 14.42 -1.69
N GLU A 458 15.84 14.74 -2.74
CA GLU A 458 16.30 16.10 -3.00
C GLU A 458 15.14 17.07 -3.32
N PRO A 459 14.14 16.72 -4.15
CA PRO A 459 12.93 17.51 -4.28
C PRO A 459 12.15 17.69 -2.98
N LEU A 460 12.05 16.66 -2.13
CA LEU A 460 11.41 16.78 -0.81
C LEU A 460 12.13 17.80 0.06
N LEU A 461 13.45 17.79 0.11
CA LEU A 461 14.24 18.73 0.92
C LEU A 461 14.06 20.20 0.51
N LYS A 462 13.63 20.48 -0.73
CA LYS A 462 13.24 21.85 -1.16
C LYS A 462 11.98 22.36 -0.44
N HIS A 463 11.20 21.47 0.16
CA HIS A 463 10.02 21.82 0.98
C HIS A 463 10.38 22.01 2.47
N GLY A 464 11.66 22.05 2.82
CA GLY A 464 12.15 22.37 4.17
C GLY A 464 11.65 21.39 5.22
N HIS A 465 11.08 21.92 6.29
CA HIS A 465 10.60 21.14 7.44
C HIS A 465 9.72 19.95 7.06
N GLU A 466 8.74 20.13 6.16
CA GLU A 466 7.84 19.08 5.76
C GLU A 466 8.53 18.00 4.92
N GLY A 467 9.50 18.37 4.07
CA GLY A 467 10.26 17.39 3.29
C GLY A 467 11.06 16.44 4.17
N VAL A 468 11.71 16.95 5.22
CA VAL A 468 12.44 16.11 6.19
C VAL A 468 11.48 15.20 6.96
N ARG A 469 10.29 15.72 7.36
CA ARG A 469 9.26 14.91 8.01
C ARG A 469 8.79 13.74 7.13
N GLN A 470 8.67 13.95 5.81
CA GLN A 470 8.30 12.87 4.88
C GLN A 470 9.40 11.78 4.82
N ILE A 471 10.67 12.16 4.78
CA ILE A 471 11.78 11.19 4.80
C ILE A 471 11.77 10.40 6.12
N GLU A 472 11.58 11.07 7.25
CA GLU A 472 11.47 10.43 8.56
C GLU A 472 10.32 9.42 8.60
N ALA A 473 9.15 9.78 8.05
CA ALA A 473 7.99 8.90 8.00
C ALA A 473 8.28 7.60 7.22
N HIS A 474 9.04 7.67 6.11
CA HIS A 474 9.46 6.46 5.39
C HIS A 474 10.32 5.53 6.25
N ILE A 475 11.23 6.07 7.06
CA ILE A 475 12.07 5.29 7.98
C ILE A 475 11.21 4.67 9.08
N THR A 476 10.33 5.45 9.71
CA THR A 476 9.41 4.96 10.74
C THR A 476 8.49 3.85 10.22
N ASN A 477 7.93 4.00 9.00
CA ASN A 477 7.10 2.98 8.39
C ASN A 477 7.89 1.69 8.06
N THR A 478 9.17 1.83 7.69
CA THR A 478 10.07 0.69 7.47
C THR A 478 10.29 -0.10 8.77
N VAL A 479 10.49 0.61 9.91
CA VAL A 479 10.55 -0.01 11.24
C VAL A 479 9.22 -0.69 11.58
N GLY A 480 8.07 -0.07 11.24
CA GLY A 480 6.75 -0.66 11.44
C GLY A 480 6.57 -1.99 10.69
N TRP A 481 7.06 -2.09 9.47
CA TRP A 481 7.07 -3.35 8.72
C TRP A 481 7.96 -4.41 9.36
N SER A 482 9.14 -4.04 9.88
CA SER A 482 9.99 -4.98 10.65
C SER A 482 9.30 -5.47 11.91
N ALA A 483 8.71 -4.55 12.69
CA ALA A 483 8.04 -4.85 13.94
C ALA A 483 6.85 -5.82 13.77
N THR A 484 6.11 -5.68 12.67
CA THR A 484 4.89 -6.45 12.43
C THR A 484 5.11 -7.74 11.65
N THR A 485 6.13 -7.80 10.79
CA THR A 485 6.28 -8.92 9.84
C THR A 485 7.65 -9.58 9.87
N GLY A 486 8.69 -8.90 10.35
CA GLY A 486 10.08 -9.35 10.23
C GLY A 486 10.58 -9.47 8.78
N LYS A 487 9.91 -8.83 7.80
CA LYS A 487 10.19 -9.00 6.36
C LYS A 487 10.84 -7.77 5.71
N VAL A 488 11.75 -7.12 6.44
CA VAL A 488 12.57 -6.02 5.93
C VAL A 488 14.04 -6.45 5.96
N ASP A 489 14.72 -6.28 4.84
CA ASP A 489 16.13 -6.65 4.72
C ASP A 489 17.02 -5.76 5.57
N PRO A 490 17.99 -6.33 6.32
CA PRO A 490 18.90 -5.56 7.18
C PRO A 490 19.72 -4.49 6.45
N TRP A 491 20.10 -4.71 5.16
CA TRP A 491 20.84 -3.75 4.36
C TRP A 491 20.12 -2.40 4.22
N ILE A 492 18.80 -2.40 4.30
CA ILE A 492 17.98 -1.18 4.20
C ILE A 492 18.31 -0.22 5.33
N TYR A 493 18.43 -0.72 6.55
CA TYR A 493 18.79 0.10 7.71
C TYR A 493 20.22 0.64 7.62
N GLN A 494 21.16 -0.18 7.13
CA GLN A 494 22.53 0.26 6.89
C GLN A 494 22.58 1.44 5.93
N GLU A 495 21.99 1.29 4.74
CA GLU A 495 21.99 2.31 3.70
C GLU A 495 21.22 3.59 4.12
N LEU A 496 20.11 3.46 4.85
CA LEU A 496 19.38 4.60 5.40
C LEU A 496 20.23 5.35 6.45
N SER A 497 20.96 4.62 7.30
CA SER A 497 21.87 5.21 8.28
C SER A 497 23.00 5.96 7.59
N GLU A 498 23.66 5.35 6.62
CA GLU A 498 24.76 5.97 5.86
C GLU A 498 24.28 7.21 5.10
N THR A 499 23.08 7.15 4.49
CA THR A 499 22.57 8.25 3.66
C THR A 499 22.11 9.47 4.48
N PHE A 500 21.43 9.26 5.61
CA PHE A 500 20.73 10.34 6.29
C PHE A 500 21.29 10.74 7.65
N VAL A 501 22.04 9.85 8.32
CA VAL A 501 22.52 10.10 9.68
C VAL A 501 24.04 10.12 9.75
N LEU A 502 24.75 9.22 9.08
CA LEU A 502 26.21 9.11 9.15
C LEU A 502 26.92 10.07 8.18
N ASP A 503 26.28 10.45 7.06
CA ASP A 503 26.82 11.52 6.21
C ASP A 503 26.70 12.87 6.93
N ASP A 504 27.82 13.46 7.31
CA ASP A 504 27.89 14.72 8.07
C ASP A 504 27.20 15.89 7.38
N VAL A 505 27.31 15.97 6.04
CA VAL A 505 26.72 17.07 5.25
C VAL A 505 25.21 16.92 5.23
N MET A 506 24.71 15.71 4.97
CA MET A 506 23.28 15.43 4.96
C MET A 506 22.68 15.58 6.35
N ARG A 507 23.29 15.00 7.39
CA ARG A 507 22.84 15.12 8.78
C ARG A 507 22.68 16.59 9.20
N LYS A 508 23.69 17.41 8.93
CA LYS A 508 23.64 18.85 9.24
C LYS A 508 22.51 19.54 8.48
N ARG A 509 22.37 19.26 7.19
CA ARG A 509 21.30 19.81 6.35
C ARG A 509 19.91 19.45 6.87
N LEU A 510 19.70 18.20 7.23
CA LEU A 510 18.42 17.73 7.79
C LEU A 510 18.12 18.39 9.13
N ALA A 511 19.10 18.47 10.02
CA ALA A 511 18.96 19.13 11.31
C ALA A 511 18.74 20.64 11.19
N ASP A 512 19.28 21.30 10.14
CA ASP A 512 19.02 22.72 9.84
C ASP A 512 17.56 22.94 9.39
N LEU A 513 16.99 22.00 8.64
CA LEU A 513 15.62 22.09 8.09
C LEU A 513 14.55 21.64 9.09
N ASN A 514 14.80 20.53 9.81
CA ASN A 514 13.86 19.98 10.81
C ASN A 514 14.62 19.13 11.84
N PRO A 515 15.12 19.75 12.93
CA PRO A 515 15.92 19.04 13.92
C PRO A 515 15.12 17.94 14.64
N GLN A 516 13.82 18.10 14.86
CA GLN A 516 12.98 17.08 15.50
C GLN A 516 12.84 15.82 14.65
N ALA A 517 12.52 15.98 13.36
CA ALA A 517 12.43 14.83 12.45
C ALA A 517 13.80 14.17 12.24
N SER A 518 14.88 14.96 12.20
CA SER A 518 16.26 14.46 12.11
C SER A 518 16.62 13.59 13.32
N MET A 519 16.27 14.03 14.54
CA MET A 519 16.45 13.25 15.76
C MET A 519 15.62 11.96 15.75
N ARG A 520 14.36 12.03 15.31
CA ARG A 520 13.53 10.83 15.20
C ARG A 520 14.11 9.81 14.22
N MET A 521 14.67 10.24 13.08
CA MET A 521 15.35 9.33 12.14
C MET A 521 16.49 8.56 12.82
N ALA A 522 17.36 9.26 13.54
CA ALA A 522 18.47 8.62 14.26
C ALA A 522 17.96 7.62 15.32
N ASN A 523 16.96 8.03 16.11
CA ASN A 523 16.35 7.18 17.13
C ASN A 523 15.68 5.94 16.55
N ARG A 524 14.99 6.05 15.39
CA ARG A 524 14.37 4.91 14.71
C ARG A 524 15.40 3.90 14.22
N LEU A 525 16.55 4.36 13.74
CA LEU A 525 17.62 3.49 13.29
C LEU A 525 18.33 2.80 14.46
N LEU A 526 18.51 3.50 15.58
CA LEU A 526 18.98 2.91 16.84
C LEU A 526 17.98 1.88 17.38
N GLU A 527 16.68 2.21 17.40
CA GLU A 527 15.62 1.28 17.80
C GLU A 527 15.60 0.01 16.92
N ALA A 528 15.83 0.15 15.61
CA ALA A 528 15.91 -1.00 14.70
C ALA A 528 17.08 -1.93 15.07
N SER A 529 18.22 -1.38 15.53
CA SER A 529 19.35 -2.14 16.04
C SER A 529 19.03 -2.79 17.39
N ASP A 530 18.45 -2.04 18.34
CA ASP A 530 18.11 -2.53 19.68
C ASP A 530 17.10 -3.68 19.63
N ARG A 531 16.16 -3.62 18.68
CA ARG A 531 15.17 -4.67 18.43
C ARG A 531 15.68 -5.81 17.53
N ALA A 532 16.98 -5.78 17.18
CA ALA A 532 17.61 -6.79 16.32
C ALA A 532 16.98 -6.94 14.91
N TYR A 533 16.39 -5.87 14.34
CA TYR A 533 15.95 -5.88 12.95
C TYR A 533 17.13 -5.80 11.98
N TRP A 534 18.25 -5.27 12.44
CA TRP A 534 19.56 -5.33 11.81
C TRP A 534 20.66 -5.30 12.86
N THR A 535 21.86 -5.73 12.46
CA THR A 535 23.01 -5.77 13.37
C THR A 535 24.17 -5.03 12.72
N PRO A 536 24.33 -3.70 12.98
CA PRO A 536 25.47 -2.93 12.50
C PRO A 536 26.77 -3.45 13.15
N ASP A 537 27.89 -3.18 12.52
CA ASP A 537 29.18 -3.34 13.20
C ASP A 537 29.35 -2.31 14.35
N SER A 538 30.34 -2.53 15.21
CA SER A 538 30.55 -1.68 16.38
C SER A 538 30.85 -0.22 16.01
N ASP A 539 31.57 -0.01 14.92
CA ASP A 539 32.00 1.34 14.49
C ASP A 539 30.78 2.11 13.93
N THR A 540 29.92 1.44 13.16
CA THR A 540 28.64 1.99 12.66
C THR A 540 27.69 2.33 13.82
N LEU A 541 27.57 1.44 14.81
CA LEU A 541 26.69 1.68 15.97
C LEU A 541 27.19 2.88 16.79
N GLU A 542 28.47 2.94 17.09
CA GLU A 542 29.07 4.07 17.82
C GLU A 542 28.91 5.39 17.06
N ALA A 543 29.13 5.37 15.73
CA ALA A 543 28.91 6.56 14.90
C ALA A 543 27.46 7.02 14.89
N LEU A 544 26.49 6.06 14.86
CA LEU A 544 25.06 6.37 14.90
C LEU A 544 24.64 6.98 16.25
N GLN A 545 25.14 6.42 17.36
CA GLN A 545 24.92 6.98 18.71
C GLN A 545 25.49 8.39 18.83
N ASN A 546 26.75 8.61 18.42
CA ASN A 546 27.38 9.93 18.44
C ASN A 546 26.62 10.95 17.57
N ALA A 547 26.09 10.52 16.42
CA ALA A 547 25.28 11.37 15.56
C ALA A 547 23.94 11.75 16.20
N ALA A 548 23.30 10.82 16.91
CA ALA A 548 22.06 11.07 17.65
C ALA A 548 22.31 12.08 18.79
N ASP A 549 23.36 11.86 19.60
CA ASP A 549 23.75 12.77 20.70
C ASP A 549 24.03 14.19 20.18
N ALA A 550 24.74 14.31 19.06
CA ALA A 550 25.01 15.62 18.44
C ALA A 550 23.74 16.36 17.95
N ILE A 551 22.72 15.64 17.52
CA ILE A 551 21.42 16.23 17.14
C ILE A 551 20.63 16.64 18.40
N GLU A 552 20.70 15.84 19.48
CA GLU A 552 20.06 16.11 20.76
C GLU A 552 20.65 17.36 21.42
N ASP A 553 22.00 17.45 21.51
CA ASP A 553 22.73 18.62 22.02
C ASP A 553 22.30 19.91 21.31
N ARG A 554 22.12 19.80 19.99
CA ARG A 554 21.64 20.93 19.19
C ARG A 554 20.19 21.31 19.51
N LEU A 555 19.30 20.34 19.74
CA LEU A 555 17.92 20.58 20.13
C LEU A 555 17.82 21.24 21.51
N GLU A 556 18.71 20.88 22.43
CA GLU A 556 18.80 21.46 23.77
C GLU A 556 19.50 22.83 23.78
N GLY A 557 20.03 23.27 22.64
CA GLY A 557 20.72 24.56 22.51
C GLY A 557 22.14 24.52 23.08
N ILE A 558 22.70 23.33 23.26
CA ILE A 558 24.11 23.12 23.60
C ILE A 558 24.91 23.35 22.32
N ALA A 559 25.66 24.46 22.26
CA ALA A 559 26.49 24.74 21.10
C ALA A 559 27.62 23.70 21.03
N ALA A 560 27.62 22.91 19.94
CA ALA A 560 28.82 22.19 19.56
C ALA A 560 29.87 23.27 19.15
N GLU A 561 31.01 23.33 19.89
CA GLU A 561 32.15 24.13 19.50
C GLU A 561 32.79 23.66 18.18
#